data_78e93dfefda2c0ca72e323bc93f77867
#
_entry.id   78e93dfefda2c0ca72e323bc93f77867
#
_cell.length_a   1.000
_cell.length_b   1.000
_cell.length_c   1.000
_cell.angle_alpha   90.00
_cell.angle_beta   90.00
_cell.angle_gamma   90.00
#
_symmetry.space_group_name_H-M   'P 1'
#
loop_
_entity.id
_entity.type
_entity.pdbx_description
1 polymer ?
#
loop_
_entity_poly.entity_id
_entity_poly.type
_entity_poly.pdbx_seq_one_letter_code
_entity_poly.pdbx_strand_id
1 'polypeptide(L)'
;MGSRFSIDIFLLASLWILFPCIGYAQEKDTIPSMDIGEEELINTTCSPSMEQKPMFVQCKDVSVRERDACFYHFFSEYLKQNILKSPYKELEGGATVLFSVEKDGSVVLAHCVASSLYIRKEVQRTMEQFPKLIPAQQWGKPVRYFYRCSIRFD
;
A
#
# COMPACT_ATOMS: atom_id res chain seq x y z
N MET A 1 40.92 -28.87 -68.96
CA MET A 1 40.65 -29.99 -68.09
C MET A 1 39.98 -29.40 -66.89
N GLY A 2 38.69 -29.27 -66.71
CA GLY A 2 37.50 -29.96 -67.07
C GLY A 2 36.97 -30.75 -65.90
N SER A 3 36.12 -30.28 -65.07
CA SER A 3 35.16 -31.15 -64.41
C SER A 3 34.02 -30.31 -63.87
N ARG A 4 32.87 -30.45 -64.49
CA ARG A 4 31.58 -29.91 -64.10
C ARG A 4 31.07 -30.76 -62.95
N PHE A 5 30.78 -30.18 -61.83
CA PHE A 5 29.85 -30.74 -60.83
C PHE A 5 28.53 -30.01 -60.92
N SER A 6 27.59 -30.65 -61.60
CA SER A 6 26.22 -30.36 -61.59
C SER A 6 25.65 -31.03 -60.34
N ILE A 7 25.38 -30.29 -59.33
CA ILE A 7 24.71 -30.81 -58.14
C ILE A 7 23.26 -30.37 -58.19
N ASP A 8 22.41 -31.39 -58.25
CA ASP A 8 20.98 -31.31 -58.40
C ASP A 8 20.33 -30.44 -57.32
N ILE A 9 19.78 -29.31 -57.79
CA ILE A 9 19.01 -28.33 -56.98
C ILE A 9 17.61 -28.88 -56.60
N PHE A 10 17.26 -30.08 -57.01
CA PHE A 10 15.90 -30.61 -56.85
C PHE A 10 15.63 -31.42 -55.59
N LEU A 11 16.59 -31.64 -54.70
CA LEU A 11 16.42 -32.44 -53.49
C LEU A 11 16.27 -31.64 -52.20
N LEU A 12 16.31 -30.31 -52.22
CA LEU A 12 16.15 -29.49 -51.04
C LEU A 12 14.74 -28.82 -50.88
N ALA A 13 13.82 -29.13 -51.81
CA ALA A 13 12.48 -28.53 -51.75
C ALA A 13 11.47 -29.33 -50.92
N SER A 14 11.84 -30.49 -50.36
CA SER A 14 10.86 -31.34 -49.64
C SER A 14 11.01 -31.37 -48.13
N LEU A 15 11.90 -30.55 -47.52
CA LEU A 15 12.15 -30.56 -46.09
C LEU A 15 11.48 -29.38 -45.34
N TRP A 16 10.61 -28.64 -46.01
CA TRP A 16 9.94 -27.43 -45.42
C TRP A 16 8.51 -27.65 -44.90
N ILE A 17 8.04 -28.91 -44.91
CA ILE A 17 6.60 -29.18 -44.62
C ILE A 17 6.38 -29.74 -43.18
N LEU A 18 7.38 -29.91 -42.35
CA LEU A 18 7.22 -30.47 -41.01
C LEU A 18 7.74 -29.59 -39.89
N PHE A 19 7.71 -28.25 -40.03
CA PHE A 19 7.81 -27.41 -38.87
C PHE A 19 6.36 -27.21 -38.35
N PRO A 20 6.00 -27.87 -37.26
CA PRO A 20 4.78 -27.49 -36.56
C PRO A 20 4.96 -26.05 -36.10
N CYS A 21 4.00 -25.20 -36.40
CA CYS A 21 3.84 -23.90 -35.74
C CYS A 21 3.86 -24.12 -34.24
N ILE A 22 5.04 -24.06 -33.64
CA ILE A 22 5.16 -23.80 -32.21
C ILE A 22 4.68 -22.37 -32.07
N GLY A 23 3.40 -22.25 -31.76
CA GLY A 23 2.84 -20.99 -31.32
C GLY A 23 3.69 -20.51 -30.16
N TYR A 24 4.46 -19.44 -30.37
CA TYR A 24 4.94 -18.61 -29.29
C TYR A 24 3.71 -18.10 -28.56
N ALA A 25 3.29 -18.82 -27.53
CA ALA A 25 2.51 -18.22 -26.49
C ALA A 25 3.35 -17.05 -26.01
N GLN A 26 2.97 -15.83 -26.39
CA GLN A 26 3.37 -14.64 -25.67
C GLN A 26 2.90 -14.87 -24.23
N GLU A 27 3.80 -15.29 -23.40
CA GLU A 27 3.71 -15.17 -21.97
C GLU A 27 3.59 -13.68 -21.73
N LYS A 28 2.34 -13.27 -21.66
CA LYS A 28 1.96 -11.93 -21.21
C LYS A 28 2.53 -11.89 -19.81
N ASP A 29 3.65 -11.21 -19.63
CA ASP A 29 4.14 -10.79 -18.32
C ASP A 29 3.02 -9.98 -17.66
N THR A 30 2.06 -10.70 -17.13
CA THR A 30 1.12 -10.18 -16.17
C THR A 30 1.97 -9.96 -14.94
N ILE A 31 2.49 -8.74 -14.80
CA ILE A 31 2.88 -8.21 -13.50
C ILE A 31 1.73 -8.62 -12.59
N PRO A 32 1.95 -9.44 -11.56
CA PRO A 32 0.91 -9.67 -10.60
C PRO A 32 0.59 -8.29 -10.04
N SER A 33 -0.51 -7.69 -10.52
CA SER A 33 -1.15 -6.65 -9.78
C SER A 33 -1.37 -7.27 -8.43
N MET A 34 -0.61 -6.83 -7.43
CA MET A 34 -0.95 -7.05 -6.06
C MET A 34 -2.30 -6.35 -5.90
N ASP A 35 -3.36 -7.06 -6.26
CA ASP A 35 -4.67 -6.84 -5.71
C ASP A 35 -4.52 -7.11 -4.22
N ILE A 36 -4.00 -6.11 -3.52
CA ILE A 36 -4.28 -5.96 -2.11
C ILE A 36 -5.77 -5.67 -2.13
N GLY A 37 -6.54 -6.76 -1.96
CA GLY A 37 -7.97 -6.73 -2.13
C GLY A 37 -8.55 -5.58 -1.32
N GLU A 38 -9.06 -4.57 -2.01
CA GLU A 38 -9.82 -3.50 -1.39
C GLU A 38 -10.96 -4.07 -0.53
N GLU A 39 -11.41 -5.29 -0.83
CA GLU A 39 -12.41 -6.01 -0.05
C GLU A 39 -11.96 -6.38 1.37
N GLU A 40 -10.71 -6.74 1.60
CA GLU A 40 -10.23 -7.07 2.96
C GLU A 40 -10.09 -5.81 3.84
N LEU A 41 -9.79 -4.67 3.22
CA LEU A 41 -9.73 -3.37 3.89
C LEU A 41 -11.12 -2.82 4.23
N ILE A 42 -12.11 -3.03 3.36
CA ILE A 42 -13.47 -2.55 3.56
C ILE A 42 -14.18 -3.39 4.63
N ASN A 43 -13.97 -4.70 4.66
CA ASN A 43 -14.60 -5.60 5.64
C ASN A 43 -14.05 -5.41 7.06
N THR A 44 -12.82 -4.93 7.22
CA THR A 44 -12.26 -4.68 8.55
C THR A 44 -12.82 -3.40 9.19
N THR A 45 -13.28 -2.44 8.37
CA THR A 45 -13.86 -1.18 8.86
C THR A 45 -15.35 -1.27 9.22
N CYS A 46 -16.05 -2.31 8.76
CA CYS A 46 -17.50 -2.47 8.93
C CYS A 46 -17.89 -3.72 9.73
N SER A 47 -16.98 -4.32 10.49
CA SER A 47 -17.35 -5.46 11.33
C SER A 47 -18.25 -5.00 12.49
N PRO A 48 -19.52 -5.42 12.52
CA PRO A 48 -20.45 -5.01 13.59
C PRO A 48 -20.08 -5.54 14.97
N SER A 49 -19.04 -6.37 15.05
CA SER A 49 -18.55 -7.00 16.27
C SER A 49 -17.31 -6.35 16.88
N MET A 50 -16.86 -5.20 16.34
CA MET A 50 -15.71 -4.51 16.91
C MET A 50 -16.14 -3.71 18.16
N GLU A 51 -15.62 -4.08 19.31
CA GLU A 51 -15.95 -3.45 20.60
C GLU A 51 -15.26 -2.09 20.72
N GLN A 52 -14.01 -2.01 20.25
CA GLN A 52 -13.21 -0.80 20.39
C GLN A 52 -12.26 -0.64 19.21
N LYS A 53 -12.28 0.52 18.56
CA LYS A 53 -11.27 0.93 17.59
C LYS A 53 -9.98 1.37 18.30
N PRO A 54 -8.81 1.35 17.62
CA PRO A 54 -7.59 1.92 18.17
C PRO A 54 -7.77 3.41 18.49
N MET A 55 -7.15 3.87 19.56
CA MET A 55 -7.27 5.27 19.96
C MET A 55 -6.01 5.77 20.66
N PHE A 56 -5.83 7.07 20.68
CA PHE A 56 -4.88 7.72 21.57
C PHE A 56 -5.32 7.60 23.02
N VAL A 57 -4.34 7.56 23.94
CA VAL A 57 -4.64 7.50 25.39
C VAL A 57 -5.52 8.65 25.82
N GLN A 58 -5.34 9.83 25.22
CA GLN A 58 -6.11 11.05 25.49
C GLN A 58 -7.60 10.92 25.08
N CYS A 59 -7.90 10.00 24.16
CA CYS A 59 -9.28 9.78 23.70
C CYS A 59 -10.02 8.67 24.49
N LYS A 60 -9.41 8.11 25.52
CA LYS A 60 -9.99 6.99 26.28
C LYS A 60 -11.31 7.35 26.96
N ASP A 61 -11.36 8.54 27.57
CA ASP A 61 -12.49 9.00 28.35
C ASP A 61 -13.53 9.79 27.54
N VAL A 62 -13.31 9.91 26.22
CA VAL A 62 -14.23 10.57 25.29
C VAL A 62 -15.37 9.62 24.91
N SER A 63 -16.57 10.18 24.71
CA SER A 63 -17.75 9.40 24.32
C SER A 63 -17.49 8.59 23.03
N VAL A 64 -18.13 7.42 22.90
CA VAL A 64 -17.93 6.52 21.73
C VAL A 64 -18.20 7.25 20.41
N ARG A 65 -19.14 8.19 20.39
CA ARG A 65 -19.49 8.95 19.18
C ARG A 65 -18.42 9.95 18.77
N GLU A 66 -17.65 10.45 19.72
CA GLU A 66 -16.61 11.48 19.50
C GLU A 66 -15.20 10.89 19.36
N ARG A 67 -15.03 9.59 19.63
CA ARG A 67 -13.72 8.93 19.59
C ARG A 67 -13.03 9.03 18.24
N ASP A 68 -13.77 8.86 17.15
CA ASP A 68 -13.22 8.97 15.81
C ASP A 68 -12.73 10.41 15.55
N ALA A 69 -13.53 11.41 15.90
CA ALA A 69 -13.13 12.82 15.76
C ALA A 69 -11.91 13.15 16.62
N CYS A 70 -11.88 12.68 17.86
CA CYS A 70 -10.73 12.80 18.75
C CYS A 70 -9.48 12.16 18.15
N PHE A 71 -9.60 10.93 17.62
CA PHE A 71 -8.50 10.23 16.97
C PHE A 71 -7.93 11.04 15.81
N TYR A 72 -8.77 11.46 14.87
CA TYR A 72 -8.34 12.23 13.70
C TYR A 72 -7.72 13.59 14.07
N HIS A 73 -8.23 14.23 15.10
CA HIS A 73 -7.63 15.46 15.62
C HIS A 73 -6.20 15.22 16.09
N PHE A 74 -5.98 14.29 17.01
CA PHE A 74 -4.62 14.02 17.53
C PHE A 74 -3.69 13.47 16.45
N PHE A 75 -4.19 12.66 15.52
CA PHE A 75 -3.42 12.15 14.40
C PHE A 75 -2.93 13.28 13.49
N SER A 76 -3.82 14.19 13.09
CA SER A 76 -3.45 15.30 12.23
C SER A 76 -2.51 16.28 12.92
N GLU A 77 -2.76 16.58 14.19
CA GLU A 77 -1.86 17.43 15.01
C GLU A 77 -0.46 16.82 15.15
N TYR A 78 -0.38 15.53 15.44
CA TYR A 78 0.90 14.84 15.55
C TYR A 78 1.70 14.95 14.24
N LEU A 79 1.07 14.67 13.10
CA LEU A 79 1.75 14.75 11.81
C LEU A 79 2.14 16.19 11.48
N LYS A 80 1.25 17.15 11.63
CA LYS A 80 1.54 18.58 11.37
C LYS A 80 2.72 19.06 12.23
N GLN A 81 2.71 18.78 13.52
CA GLN A 81 3.77 19.22 14.42
C GLN A 81 5.14 18.60 14.12
N ASN A 82 5.17 17.34 13.68
CA ASN A 82 6.43 16.64 13.43
C ASN A 82 6.96 16.88 12.01
N ILE A 83 6.08 17.10 11.03
CA ILE A 83 6.47 17.47 9.68
C ILE A 83 6.92 18.94 9.60
N LEU A 84 6.24 19.85 10.29
CA LEU A 84 6.62 21.28 10.34
C LEU A 84 7.93 21.55 11.08
N LYS A 85 8.44 20.60 11.85
CA LYS A 85 9.80 20.68 12.46
C LYS A 85 10.91 20.40 11.44
N SER A 86 10.59 20.00 10.21
CA SER A 86 11.54 19.85 9.13
C SER A 86 12.10 21.22 8.70
N PRO A 87 13.38 21.31 8.26
CA PRO A 87 14.02 22.57 7.83
C PRO A 87 13.38 23.19 6.58
N TYR A 88 12.48 22.51 5.93
CA TYR A 88 11.77 22.95 4.73
C TYR A 88 10.39 23.49 5.09
N LYS A 89 10.26 24.80 5.16
CA LYS A 89 9.11 25.52 5.74
C LYS A 89 7.83 25.54 4.91
N GLU A 90 7.89 25.18 3.64
CA GLU A 90 6.73 25.29 2.74
C GLU A 90 6.22 23.91 2.33
N LEU A 91 5.28 23.40 3.09
CA LEU A 91 4.55 22.18 2.79
C LEU A 91 3.14 22.53 2.38
N GLU A 92 2.98 22.81 1.09
CA GLU A 92 1.64 22.93 0.50
C GLU A 92 1.23 21.59 -0.10
N GLY A 93 -0.02 21.16 0.19
CA GLY A 93 -0.57 19.96 -0.39
C GLY A 93 -1.14 18.98 0.62
N GLY A 94 -1.18 17.70 0.27
CA GLY A 94 -1.79 16.70 1.13
C GLY A 94 -1.17 15.32 0.99
N ALA A 95 -1.53 14.47 1.94
CA ALA A 95 -1.18 13.05 1.93
C ALA A 95 -2.37 12.20 2.34
N THR A 96 -2.52 11.05 1.70
CA THR A 96 -3.40 9.96 2.15
C THR A 96 -2.50 8.84 2.67
N VAL A 97 -2.72 8.50 3.93
CA VAL A 97 -1.89 7.55 4.69
C VAL A 97 -2.75 6.34 5.04
N LEU A 98 -2.29 5.17 4.64
CA LEU A 98 -2.85 3.89 5.04
C LEU A 98 -1.87 3.24 6.03
N PHE A 99 -2.33 2.88 7.20
CA PHE A 99 -1.50 2.26 8.23
C PHE A 99 -2.30 1.27 9.07
N SER A 100 -1.60 0.33 9.67
CA SER A 100 -2.18 -0.59 10.65
C SER A 100 -1.76 -0.22 12.07
N VAL A 101 -2.66 -0.47 13.00
CA VAL A 101 -2.35 -0.51 14.43
C VAL A 101 -2.30 -1.98 14.84
N GLU A 102 -1.15 -2.41 15.30
CA GLU A 102 -0.90 -3.79 15.66
C GLU A 102 -1.51 -4.13 17.04
N LYS A 103 -1.53 -5.41 17.39
CA LYS A 103 -2.08 -5.91 18.65
C LYS A 103 -1.37 -5.34 19.89
N ASP A 104 -0.13 -4.94 19.74
CA ASP A 104 0.68 -4.31 20.80
C ASP A 104 0.58 -2.78 20.83
N GLY A 105 -0.27 -2.21 19.96
CA GLY A 105 -0.47 -0.78 19.80
C GLY A 105 0.56 -0.09 18.90
N SER A 106 1.55 -0.79 18.36
CA SER A 106 2.50 -0.21 17.41
C SER A 106 1.80 0.14 16.09
N VAL A 107 2.28 1.22 15.46
CA VAL A 107 1.73 1.72 14.20
C VAL A 107 2.68 1.38 13.07
N VAL A 108 2.16 0.75 12.01
CA VAL A 108 2.93 0.34 10.83
C VAL A 108 2.34 1.00 9.59
N LEU A 109 3.15 1.80 8.91
CA LEU A 109 2.76 2.41 7.65
C LEU A 109 2.67 1.34 6.55
N ALA A 110 1.49 1.17 5.94
CA ALA A 110 1.28 0.27 4.83
C ALA A 110 1.46 0.98 3.48
N HIS A 111 0.88 2.19 3.33
CA HIS A 111 0.97 2.95 2.09
C HIS A 111 0.83 4.44 2.34
N CYS A 112 1.50 5.25 1.49
CA CYS A 112 1.38 6.71 1.53
C CYS A 112 1.37 7.28 0.11
N VAL A 113 0.28 7.98 -0.22
CA VAL A 113 0.17 8.81 -1.43
C VAL A 113 0.23 10.27 -0.99
N ALA A 114 1.10 11.06 -1.59
CA ALA A 114 1.26 12.47 -1.25
C ALA A 114 1.43 13.33 -2.51
N SER A 115 1.10 14.62 -2.39
CA SER A 115 1.21 15.61 -3.47
C SER A 115 2.66 15.82 -3.93
N SER A 116 3.65 15.53 -3.08
CA SER A 116 5.06 15.60 -3.43
C SER A 116 5.87 14.44 -2.81
N LEU A 117 7.01 14.12 -3.44
CA LEU A 117 7.94 13.13 -2.90
C LEU A 117 8.48 13.55 -1.53
N TYR A 118 8.64 14.85 -1.32
CA TYR A 118 9.10 15.41 -0.05
C TYR A 118 8.09 15.11 1.07
N ILE A 119 6.81 15.45 0.88
CA ILE A 119 5.75 15.17 1.85
C ILE A 119 5.68 13.66 2.16
N ARG A 120 5.81 12.82 1.11
CA ARG A 120 5.81 11.36 1.30
C ARG A 120 6.94 10.91 2.23
N LYS A 121 8.17 11.37 2.01
CA LYS A 121 9.33 11.00 2.84
C LYS A 121 9.17 11.48 4.28
N GLU A 122 8.66 12.68 4.47
CA GLU A 122 8.44 13.23 5.81
C GLU A 122 7.33 12.49 6.56
N VAL A 123 6.23 12.15 5.88
CA VAL A 123 5.18 11.31 6.47
C VAL A 123 5.74 9.94 6.85
N GLN A 124 6.52 9.29 5.98
CA GLN A 124 7.16 8.01 6.30
C GLN A 124 8.02 8.11 7.56
N ARG A 125 8.94 9.08 7.60
CA ARG A 125 9.81 9.32 8.75
C ARG A 125 9.03 9.57 10.04
N THR A 126 7.95 10.34 9.96
CA THR A 126 7.11 10.66 11.11
C THR A 126 6.31 9.45 11.59
N MET A 127 5.82 8.62 10.66
CA MET A 127 5.09 7.39 11.00
C MET A 127 5.99 6.32 11.62
N GLU A 128 7.28 6.26 11.29
CA GLU A 128 8.25 5.35 11.92
C GLU A 128 8.45 5.67 13.41
N GLN A 129 8.26 6.93 13.80
CA GLN A 129 8.39 7.41 15.19
C GLN A 129 7.03 7.59 15.87
N PHE A 130 5.96 7.05 15.28
CA PHE A 130 4.61 7.26 15.78
C PHE A 130 4.44 6.62 17.16
N PRO A 131 3.79 7.30 18.12
CA PRO A 131 3.57 6.77 19.46
C PRO A 131 2.66 5.54 19.41
N LYS A 132 2.85 4.64 20.38
CA LYS A 132 1.93 3.52 20.55
C LYS A 132 0.53 4.01 20.89
N LEU A 133 -0.45 3.35 20.28
CA LEU A 133 -1.86 3.58 20.50
C LEU A 133 -2.45 2.49 21.41
N ILE A 134 -3.61 2.75 21.98
CA ILE A 134 -4.43 1.69 22.57
C ILE A 134 -4.95 0.85 21.38
N PRO A 135 -4.68 -0.47 21.32
CA PRO A 135 -5.07 -1.30 20.19
C PRO A 135 -6.59 -1.50 20.10
N ALA A 136 -7.06 -1.85 18.91
CA ALA A 136 -8.43 -2.32 18.71
C ALA A 136 -8.71 -3.56 19.55
N GLN A 137 -9.96 -3.71 19.99
CA GLN A 137 -10.42 -4.88 20.72
C GLN A 137 -11.64 -5.51 20.04
N GLN A 138 -11.60 -6.82 19.94
CA GLN A 138 -12.71 -7.65 19.50
C GLN A 138 -12.80 -8.88 20.41
N TRP A 139 -13.95 -9.11 21.00
CA TRP A 139 -14.17 -10.21 21.98
C TRP A 139 -13.17 -10.16 23.15
N GLY A 140 -12.87 -8.93 23.63
CA GLY A 140 -11.90 -8.70 24.71
C GLY A 140 -10.45 -9.00 24.34
N LYS A 141 -10.14 -9.27 23.08
CA LYS A 141 -8.77 -9.56 22.59
C LYS A 141 -8.27 -8.44 21.69
N PRO A 142 -6.99 -8.05 21.81
CA PRO A 142 -6.40 -7.07 20.91
C PRO A 142 -6.29 -7.64 19.49
N VAL A 143 -6.72 -6.86 18.49
CA VAL A 143 -6.69 -7.20 17.07
C VAL A 143 -5.99 -6.11 16.28
N ARG A 144 -5.44 -6.48 15.11
CA ARG A 144 -4.92 -5.51 14.13
C ARG A 144 -6.07 -4.73 13.52
N TYR A 145 -5.86 -3.43 13.31
CA TYR A 145 -6.84 -2.56 12.69
C TYR A 145 -6.18 -1.64 11.67
N PHE A 146 -6.84 -1.38 10.55
CA PHE A 146 -6.35 -0.49 9.51
C PHE A 146 -7.07 0.84 9.52
N TYR A 147 -6.29 1.91 9.38
CA TYR A 147 -6.78 3.27 9.19
C TYR A 147 -6.37 3.82 7.84
N ARG A 148 -7.29 4.57 7.23
CA ARG A 148 -7.01 5.42 6.08
C ARG A 148 -7.32 6.87 6.44
N CYS A 149 -6.31 7.71 6.49
CA CYS A 149 -6.43 9.11 6.88
C CYS A 149 -5.90 10.01 5.77
N SER A 150 -6.65 11.07 5.45
CA SER A 150 -6.20 12.11 4.53
C SER A 150 -5.92 13.38 5.32
N ILE A 151 -4.77 14.00 5.04
CA ILE A 151 -4.27 15.17 5.74
C ILE A 151 -3.95 16.23 4.70
N ARG A 152 -4.29 17.48 5.00
CA ARG A 152 -3.88 18.64 4.22
C ARG A 152 -2.89 19.46 5.02
N PHE A 153 -1.84 19.89 4.35
CA PHE A 153 -0.83 20.82 4.83
C PHE A 153 -1.07 22.15 4.13
N ASP A 154 -1.35 23.17 4.88
CA ASP A 154 -1.62 24.55 4.42
C ASP A 154 -0.56 25.48 4.98
#